data_d998ec95363d7e2cc91cc804685a891d
#
_entry.id   d998ec95363d7e2cc91cc804685a891d
#
_cell.length_a   1.000
_cell.length_b   1.000
_cell.length_c   1.000
_cell.angle_alpha   90.00
_cell.angle_beta   90.00
_cell.angle_gamma   90.00
#
_symmetry.space_group_name_H-M   'P 1'
#
loop_
_entity.id
_entity.type
_entity.pdbx_description
1 polymer ?
#
loop_
_entity_poly.entity_id
_entity_poly.type
_entity_poly.pdbx_seq_one_letter_code
_entity_poly.pdbx_strand_id
1 'polypeptide(L)' 'MIRKQERVVFTFHTTTDAMAAESLCKTLGGRMIPVPGEITADCGLAWSAEPRLEEILTDTLKTAKIPVQGVYRLMI' A
#
# COMPACT_ATOMS: atom_id res chain seq x y z
N MET A 1 -3.93 -19.41 -14.43
CA MET A 1 -3.88 -18.10 -15.13
C MET A 1 -4.03 -16.98 -14.12
N ILE A 2 -3.15 -16.00 -14.20
CA ILE A 2 -3.17 -14.85 -13.30
C ILE A 2 -4.05 -13.78 -13.93
N ARG A 3 -5.06 -13.34 -13.18
CA ARG A 3 -5.91 -12.24 -13.63
C ARG A 3 -5.50 -10.96 -12.96
N LYS A 4 -5.52 -9.87 -13.71
CA LYS A 4 -5.36 -8.54 -13.13
C LYS A 4 -6.61 -8.17 -12.35
N GLN A 5 -6.40 -7.55 -11.21
CA GLN A 5 -7.48 -7.07 -10.35
C GLN A 5 -7.24 -5.61 -10.03
N GLU A 6 -8.32 -4.88 -9.81
CA GLU A 6 -8.18 -3.52 -9.28
C GLU A 6 -7.68 -3.62 -7.85
N ARG A 7 -6.61 -2.88 -7.57
CA ARG A 7 -6.00 -2.84 -6.24
C ARG A 7 -5.76 -1.39 -5.84
N VAL A 8 -5.91 -1.10 -4.56
CA VAL A 8 -5.40 0.15 -4.01
C VAL A 8 -3.96 -0.09 -3.58
N VAL A 9 -3.07 0.83 -3.97
CA VAL A 9 -1.63 0.70 -3.72
C VAL A 9 -1.16 1.93 -2.97
N PHE A 10 -0.60 1.69 -1.78
CA PHE A 10 -0.05 2.74 -0.93
C PHE A 10 1.47 2.72 -1.07
N THR A 11 2.05 3.87 -1.39
CA THR A 11 3.50 4.00 -1.49
C THR A 11 4.05 4.80 -0.33
N PHE A 12 5.34 4.63 -0.04
CA PHE A 12 5.97 5.19 1.14
C PHE A 12 7.27 5.90 0.77
N HIS A 13 7.74 6.79 1.64
CA HIS A 13 8.99 7.52 1.43
C HIS A 13 10.20 6.68 1.81
N THR A 14 10.05 5.77 2.78
CA THR A 14 11.16 4.97 3.29
C THR A 14 10.76 3.53 3.49
N THR A 15 11.74 2.63 3.49
CA THR A 15 11.53 1.22 3.79
C THR A 15 11.02 1.04 5.22
N THR A 16 11.49 1.86 6.15
CA THR A 16 11.02 1.82 7.55
C THR A 16 9.52 2.06 7.63
N ASP A 17 9.02 3.06 6.91
CA ASP A 17 7.59 3.35 6.88
C ASP A 17 6.81 2.19 6.25
N ALA A 18 7.33 1.60 5.17
CA ALA A 18 6.69 0.46 4.51
C ALA A 18 6.59 -0.74 5.45
N MET A 19 7.65 -1.02 6.20
CA MET A 19 7.66 -2.13 7.15
C MET A 19 6.70 -1.89 8.32
N ALA A 20 6.63 -0.66 8.81
CA ALA A 20 5.68 -0.30 9.85
C ALA A 20 4.24 -0.46 9.37
N ALA A 21 3.98 -0.04 8.12
CA ALA A 21 2.66 -0.20 7.50
C ALA A 21 2.28 -1.68 7.39
N GLU A 22 3.21 -2.52 6.97
CA GLU A 22 2.96 -3.97 6.87
C GLU A 22 2.53 -4.53 8.23
N SER A 23 3.24 -4.19 9.28
CA SER A 23 2.93 -4.70 10.63
C SER A 23 1.51 -4.36 11.06
N LEU A 24 1.01 -3.18 10.69
CA LEU A 24 -0.34 -2.75 11.05
C LEU A 24 -1.41 -3.26 10.10
N CYS A 25 -1.12 -3.24 8.82
CA CYS A 25 -2.15 -3.47 7.80
C CYS A 25 -2.37 -4.94 7.51
N LYS A 26 -1.42 -5.82 7.81
CA LYS A 26 -1.54 -7.24 7.46
C LYS A 26 -2.75 -7.91 8.11
N THR A 27 -3.20 -7.44 9.26
CA THR A 27 -4.39 -7.99 9.94
C THR A 27 -5.68 -7.48 9.31
N LEU A 28 -5.63 -6.36 8.60
CA LEU A 28 -6.80 -5.77 7.94
C LEU A 28 -6.97 -6.30 6.52
N GLY A 29 -5.89 -6.57 5.85
CA GLY A 29 -5.91 -7.13 4.50
C GLY A 29 -4.88 -6.49 3.59
N GLY A 30 -4.46 -7.26 2.61
CA GLY A 30 -3.47 -6.82 1.65
C GLY A 30 -2.13 -7.51 1.82
N ARG A 31 -1.15 -7.06 1.06
CA ARG A 31 0.20 -7.61 1.10
C ARG A 31 1.23 -6.60 0.60
N MET A 32 2.47 -6.79 1.02
CA MET A 32 3.58 -6.03 0.50
C MET A 32 3.92 -6.48 -0.92
N ILE A 33 4.12 -5.52 -1.81
CA ILE A 33 4.52 -5.79 -3.20
C ILE A 33 5.66 -4.82 -3.58
N PRO A 34 6.45 -5.17 -4.61
CA PRO A 34 7.32 -4.17 -5.22
C PRO A 34 6.46 -3.05 -5.84
N VAL A 35 6.95 -1.83 -5.83
CA VAL A 35 6.23 -0.72 -6.45
C VAL A 35 6.04 -1.03 -7.94
N PRO A 36 4.79 -0.97 -8.45
CA PRO A 36 4.53 -1.20 -9.88
C PRO A 36 5.27 -0.19 -10.77
N GLY A 37 5.64 -0.63 -11.97
CA GLY A 37 6.42 0.19 -12.89
C GLY A 37 5.74 1.48 -13.31
N GLU A 38 4.41 1.56 -13.21
CA GLU A 38 3.65 2.77 -13.55
C GLU A 38 3.79 3.88 -12.49
N ILE A 39 4.33 3.55 -11.33
CA ILE A 39 4.42 4.47 -10.20
C ILE A 39 5.86 4.78 -9.89
N THR A 40 6.15 6.04 -9.58
CA THR A 40 7.45 6.45 -9.04
C THR A 40 7.28 6.69 -7.55
N ALA A 41 8.12 6.05 -6.74
CA ALA A 41 8.13 6.22 -5.29
C ALA A 41 9.55 6.15 -4.75
N ASP A 42 9.77 6.81 -3.61
CA ASP A 42 11.11 6.84 -2.99
C ASP A 42 11.51 5.48 -2.43
N CYS A 43 10.54 4.73 -1.91
CA CYS A 43 10.75 3.36 -1.43
C CYS A 43 10.31 2.37 -2.51
N GLY A 44 11.06 1.29 -2.66
CA GLY A 44 10.74 0.25 -3.65
C GLY A 44 9.63 -0.70 -3.24
N LEU A 45 9.02 -0.53 -2.06
CA LEU A 45 7.97 -1.39 -1.55
C LEU A 45 6.67 -0.63 -1.38
N ALA A 46 5.55 -1.31 -1.63
CA ALA A 46 4.22 -0.73 -1.52
C ALA A 46 3.27 -1.72 -0.86
N TRP A 47 2.17 -1.21 -0.33
CA TRP A 47 1.11 -2.05 0.23
C TRP A 47 -0.03 -2.13 -0.76
N SER A 48 -0.42 -3.34 -1.16
CA SER A 48 -1.50 -3.59 -2.11
C SER A 48 -2.66 -4.24 -1.39
N ALA A 49 -3.87 -3.73 -1.61
CA ALA A 49 -5.06 -4.27 -0.96
C ALA A 49 -6.27 -4.16 -1.89
N GLU A 50 -7.37 -4.81 -1.50
CA GLU A 50 -8.63 -4.63 -2.19
C GLU A 50 -9.11 -3.18 -2.06
N PRO A 51 -9.66 -2.58 -3.12
CA PRO A 51 -10.08 -1.17 -3.09
C PRO A 51 -11.06 -0.82 -1.96
N ARG A 52 -11.91 -1.76 -1.55
CA ARG A 52 -12.86 -1.53 -0.46
C ARG A 52 -12.19 -1.25 0.87
N LEU A 53 -10.92 -1.60 1.01
CA LEU A 53 -10.16 -1.39 2.24
C LEU A 53 -9.44 -0.04 2.28
N GLU A 54 -9.53 0.76 1.22
CA GLU A 54 -8.76 2.00 1.12
C GLU A 54 -9.01 2.92 2.32
N GLU A 55 -10.26 3.12 2.71
CA GLU A 55 -10.59 4.05 3.78
C GLU A 55 -10.04 3.59 5.12
N ILE A 56 -10.27 2.32 5.48
CA ILE A 56 -9.81 1.80 6.77
C ILE A 56 -8.29 1.76 6.84
N LEU A 57 -7.63 1.42 5.73
CA LEU A 57 -6.17 1.41 5.70
C LEU A 57 -5.61 2.82 5.79
N THR A 58 -6.21 3.78 5.10
CA THR A 58 -5.82 5.18 5.17
C THR A 58 -5.93 5.70 6.61
N ASP A 59 -7.06 5.41 7.26
CA ASP A 59 -7.28 5.85 8.63
C ASP A 59 -6.30 5.21 9.61
N THR A 60 -6.01 3.91 9.42
CA THR A 60 -5.07 3.18 10.26
C THR A 60 -3.67 3.77 10.16
N LEU A 61 -3.21 4.02 8.93
CA LEU A 61 -1.88 4.60 8.70
C LEU A 61 -1.79 6.02 9.26
N LYS A 62 -2.85 6.81 9.07
CA LYS A 62 -2.89 8.19 9.57
C LYS A 62 -2.86 8.21 11.10
N THR A 63 -3.64 7.35 11.75
CA THR A 63 -3.68 7.27 13.21
C THR A 63 -2.32 6.85 13.78
N ALA A 64 -1.62 5.96 13.09
CA ALA A 64 -0.29 5.52 13.49
C ALA A 64 0.81 6.51 13.10
N LYS A 65 0.45 7.61 12.41
CA LYS A 65 1.39 8.64 11.96
C LYS A 65 2.46 8.08 11.01
N ILE A 66 2.07 7.13 10.16
CA ILE A 66 2.93 6.61 9.10
C ILE A 66 2.68 7.42 7.84
N PRO A 67 3.68 8.19 7.35
CA PRO A 67 3.48 9.00 6.14
C PRO A 67 3.28 8.11 4.92
N VAL A 68 2.30 8.44 4.11
CA VAL A 68 2.03 7.77 2.84
C VAL A 68 2.42 8.73 1.73
N GLN A 69 3.28 8.28 0.80
CA GLN A 69 3.72 9.11 -0.29
C GLN A 69 2.64 9.27 -1.35
N GLY A 70 1.92 8.20 -1.66
CA GLY A 70 0.85 8.25 -2.64
C GLY A 70 -0.11 7.09 -2.49
N VAL A 71 -1.32 7.26 -3.01
CA VAL A 71 -2.36 6.24 -3.04
C VAL A 71 -2.87 6.14 -4.47
N TYR A 72 -2.85 4.93 -5.02
CA TYR A 72 -3.18 4.70 -6.43
C TYR A 72 -4.16 3.55 -6.56
N ARG A 73 -4.97 3.60 -7.59
CA ARG A 73 -5.80 2.46 -8.00
C ARG A 73 -5.27 1.93 -9.31
N LEU A 74 -4.88 0.68 -9.32
CA LEU A 74 -4.23 0.05 -10.47
C LEU A 74 -4.81 -1.33 -10.72
N MET A 75 -4.75 -1.74 -11.99
CA MET A 75 -5.03 -3.12 -12.40
C MET A 75 -3.73 -3.89 -12.42
N ILE A 76 -3.56 -4.75 -11.44
CA ILE A 76 -2.31 -5.52 -11.32
C ILE A 76 -2.53 -6.98 -10.90
#